data_c1b9b8b56515e98becc3ba1e75b4b821
#
_entry.id   c1b9b8b56515e98becc3ba1e75b4b821
#
_cell.length_a   1.000
_cell.length_b   1.000
_cell.length_c   1.000
_cell.angle_alpha   90.00
_cell.angle_beta   90.00
_cell.angle_gamma   90.00
#
_symmetry.space_group_name_H-M   'P 1'
#
loop_
_entity.id
_entity.type
_entity.pdbx_description
1 polymer ?
#
loop_
_entity_poly.entity_id
_entity_poly.type
_entity_poly.pdbx_seq_one_letter_code
_entity_poly.pdbx_strand_id
1 'polypeptide(L)'
;MLFIGPSYVANAAPLIFGRGTPIDGGRNFTDGRQILGSHKTFRGLFAGILAGTIFGIVEYPFGPQMPLAGFLIGLGAVLGDLLGAFLKRRLDIKPGDPLPIIDQLDFVFGALVIGSIVFPLSWTSVLLVVLVTPPIHLGTNYGAYLLGLKKTYW
;
A
#
# COMPACT_ATOMS: atom_id res chain seq x y z
N MET A 1 -17.69 1.08 5.10
CA MET A 1 -16.53 1.95 5.38
C MET A 1 -15.37 1.24 6.08
N LEU A 2 -15.59 0.18 6.82
CA LEU A 2 -14.56 -0.64 7.48
C LEU A 2 -13.57 -1.30 6.50
N PHE A 3 -14.00 -1.53 5.29
CA PHE A 3 -13.29 -2.22 4.21
C PHE A 3 -11.91 -1.62 3.83
N ILE A 4 -11.64 -0.36 4.12
CA ILE A 4 -10.40 0.30 3.70
C ILE A 4 -9.32 0.33 4.78
N GLY A 5 -9.68 0.15 6.05
CA GLY A 5 -8.75 0.16 7.18
C GLY A 5 -7.54 -0.75 6.99
N PRO A 6 -7.74 -2.04 6.64
CA PRO A 6 -6.64 -2.97 6.37
C PRO A 6 -5.66 -2.47 5.31
N SER A 7 -6.11 -1.78 4.26
CA SER A 7 -5.23 -1.27 3.21
C SER A 7 -4.34 -0.12 3.68
N TYR A 8 -4.86 0.76 4.51
CA TYR A 8 -4.07 1.89 5.06
C TYR A 8 -2.97 1.40 6.01
N VAL A 9 -3.31 0.49 6.93
CA VAL A 9 -2.27 -0.04 7.84
C VAL A 9 -1.25 -0.89 7.10
N ALA A 10 -1.66 -1.64 6.07
CA ALA A 10 -0.76 -2.39 5.20
C ALA A 10 0.20 -1.48 4.44
N ASN A 11 -0.27 -0.33 3.95
CA ASN A 11 0.56 0.66 3.26
C ASN A 11 1.50 1.42 4.22
N ALA A 12 1.10 1.63 5.48
CA ALA A 12 1.90 2.34 6.48
C ALA A 12 2.97 1.45 7.14
N ALA A 13 2.71 0.15 7.35
CA ALA A 13 3.61 -0.75 8.07
C ALA A 13 5.03 -0.85 7.46
N PRO A 14 5.23 -0.86 6.13
CA PRO A 14 6.57 -0.85 5.53
C PRO A 14 7.41 0.36 5.89
N LEU A 15 6.81 1.50 6.23
CA LEU A 15 7.55 2.69 6.66
C LEU A 15 8.35 2.44 7.94
N ILE A 16 7.80 1.65 8.84
CA ILE A 16 8.40 1.35 10.15
C ILE A 16 9.28 0.09 10.06
N PHE A 17 8.79 -0.94 9.39
CA PHE A 17 9.38 -2.28 9.39
C PHE A 17 10.10 -2.65 8.08
N GLY A 18 10.04 -1.80 7.06
CA GLY A 18 10.45 -2.10 5.69
C GLY A 18 11.96 -2.09 5.41
N ARG A 19 12.82 -1.98 6.44
CA ARG A 19 14.28 -2.11 6.25
C ARG A 19 14.65 -3.54 5.92
N GLY A 20 15.60 -3.75 4.99
CA GLY A 20 16.08 -5.09 4.67
C GLY A 20 16.39 -5.29 3.19
N THR A 21 16.39 -6.56 2.76
CA THR A 21 16.75 -6.96 1.40
C THR A 21 15.67 -6.53 0.40
N PRO A 22 16.04 -5.81 -0.68
CA PRO A 22 15.12 -5.46 -1.75
C PRO A 22 14.52 -6.70 -2.41
N ILE A 23 13.23 -6.63 -2.77
CA ILE A 23 12.51 -7.73 -3.42
C ILE A 23 13.11 -8.07 -4.80
N ASP A 24 13.53 -7.04 -5.54
CA ASP A 24 14.15 -7.19 -6.86
C ASP A 24 15.64 -7.57 -6.80
N GLY A 25 16.22 -7.67 -5.60
CA GLY A 25 17.65 -7.94 -5.41
C GLY A 25 18.56 -6.89 -6.06
N GLY A 26 18.06 -5.67 -6.30
CA GLY A 26 18.78 -4.61 -6.98
C GLY A 26 18.90 -4.82 -8.50
N ARG A 27 18.11 -5.73 -9.07
CA ARG A 27 18.16 -6.05 -10.51
C ARG A 27 17.46 -4.97 -11.35
N ASN A 28 17.96 -4.83 -12.57
CA ASN A 28 17.34 -3.98 -13.58
C ASN A 28 16.40 -4.80 -14.48
N PHE A 29 15.41 -4.12 -15.01
CA PHE A 29 14.53 -4.64 -16.04
C PHE A 29 15.19 -4.54 -17.43
N THR A 30 14.52 -5.00 -18.48
CA THR A 30 15.03 -5.02 -19.87
C THR A 30 15.39 -3.65 -20.42
N ASP A 31 14.85 -2.58 -19.85
CA ASP A 31 15.14 -1.18 -20.20
C ASP A 31 16.33 -0.56 -19.43
N GLY A 32 17.05 -1.37 -18.65
CA GLY A 32 18.21 -0.92 -17.85
C GLY A 32 17.86 -0.21 -16.55
N ARG A 33 16.57 -0.02 -16.24
CA ARG A 33 16.12 0.63 -15.00
C ARG A 33 15.78 -0.41 -13.93
N GLN A 34 15.90 -0.03 -12.65
CA GLN A 34 15.52 -0.92 -11.53
C GLN A 34 14.10 -1.47 -11.71
N ILE A 35 13.84 -2.69 -11.24
CA ILE A 35 12.49 -3.28 -11.32
C ILE A 35 11.56 -2.55 -10.35
N LEU A 36 11.89 -2.50 -9.06
CA LEU A 36 11.07 -1.89 -8.01
C LEU A 36 11.81 -0.74 -7.29
N GLY A 37 13.12 -0.94 -7.06
CA GLY A 37 13.97 -0.04 -6.32
C GLY A 37 14.20 -0.47 -4.87
N SER A 38 15.22 0.10 -4.25
CA SER A 38 15.78 -0.31 -2.94
C SER A 38 14.80 -0.20 -1.76
N HIS A 39 13.74 0.57 -1.88
CA HIS A 39 12.77 0.77 -0.80
C HIS A 39 11.70 -0.33 -0.72
N LYS A 40 11.57 -1.19 -1.73
CA LYS A 40 10.62 -2.31 -1.73
C LYS A 40 11.32 -3.58 -1.25
N THR A 41 11.08 -3.95 0.00
CA THR A 41 11.81 -5.03 0.70
C THR A 41 10.89 -6.17 1.07
N PHE A 42 11.44 -7.39 1.23
CA PHE A 42 10.68 -8.54 1.74
C PHE A 42 10.09 -8.27 3.13
N ARG A 43 10.85 -7.62 4.04
CA ARG A 43 10.32 -7.28 5.36
C ARG A 43 9.14 -6.34 5.28
N GLY A 44 9.20 -5.34 4.41
CA GLY A 44 8.09 -4.42 4.18
C GLY A 44 6.86 -5.12 3.63
N LEU A 45 7.04 -6.03 2.65
CA LEU A 45 5.97 -6.84 2.09
C LEU A 45 5.25 -7.65 3.17
N PHE A 46 6.00 -8.44 3.95
CA PHE A 46 5.40 -9.25 5.01
C PHE A 46 4.78 -8.41 6.13
N ALA A 47 5.41 -7.30 6.51
CA ALA A 47 4.87 -6.38 7.49
C ALA A 47 3.53 -5.77 7.05
N GLY A 48 3.42 -5.38 5.78
CA GLY A 48 2.17 -4.86 5.23
C GLY A 48 1.05 -5.89 5.25
N ILE A 49 1.31 -7.11 4.75
CA ILE A 49 0.31 -8.19 4.75
C ILE A 49 -0.13 -8.53 6.18
N LEU A 50 0.84 -8.66 7.10
CA LEU A 50 0.57 -8.97 8.50
C LEU A 50 -0.26 -7.86 9.17
N ALA A 51 0.08 -6.60 8.94
CA ALA A 51 -0.67 -5.47 9.50
C ALA A 51 -2.12 -5.43 9.01
N GLY A 52 -2.35 -5.65 7.71
CA GLY A 52 -3.69 -5.77 7.15
C GLY A 52 -4.48 -6.95 7.77
N THR A 53 -3.82 -8.10 7.94
CA THR A 53 -4.43 -9.29 8.56
C THR A 53 -4.81 -9.03 10.02
N ILE A 54 -3.91 -8.43 10.81
CA ILE A 54 -4.17 -8.08 12.22
C ILE A 54 -5.35 -7.12 12.31
N PHE A 55 -5.41 -6.13 11.43
CA PHE A 55 -6.53 -5.20 11.39
C PHE A 55 -7.85 -5.93 11.10
N GLY A 56 -7.87 -6.86 10.16
CA GLY A 56 -9.03 -7.70 9.89
C GLY A 56 -9.43 -8.59 11.08
N ILE A 57 -8.47 -9.07 11.87
CA ILE A 57 -8.76 -9.79 13.12
C ILE A 57 -9.41 -8.85 14.15
N VAL A 58 -8.95 -7.61 14.27
CA VAL A 58 -9.57 -6.59 15.13
C VAL A 58 -11.00 -6.29 14.68
N GLU A 59 -11.26 -6.35 13.38
CA GLU A 59 -12.60 -6.16 12.81
C GLU A 59 -13.51 -7.42 12.91
N TYR A 60 -13.01 -8.54 13.44
CA TYR A 60 -13.80 -9.78 13.59
C TYR A 60 -15.22 -9.62 14.19
N PRO A 61 -15.44 -8.73 15.18
CA PRO A 61 -16.79 -8.50 15.74
C PRO A 61 -17.83 -8.03 14.70
N PHE A 62 -17.38 -7.51 13.55
CA PHE A 62 -18.26 -7.08 12.44
C PHE A 62 -18.58 -8.21 11.45
N GLY A 63 -17.93 -9.38 11.60
CA GLY A 63 -18.21 -10.57 10.82
C GLY A 63 -17.02 -11.54 10.75
N PRO A 64 -17.30 -12.86 10.70
CA PRO A 64 -16.25 -13.89 10.74
C PRO A 64 -15.35 -13.89 9.49
N GLN A 65 -15.74 -13.23 8.40
CA GLN A 65 -14.96 -13.09 7.17
C GLN A 65 -13.86 -12.01 7.27
N MET A 66 -13.87 -11.16 8.31
CA MET A 66 -12.96 -10.01 8.42
C MET A 66 -11.49 -10.38 8.46
N PRO A 67 -11.02 -11.46 9.13
CA PRO A 67 -9.61 -11.84 9.08
C PRO A 67 -9.13 -12.19 7.66
N LEU A 68 -9.93 -12.94 6.90
CA LEU A 68 -9.63 -13.25 5.51
C LEU A 68 -9.65 -11.99 4.64
N ALA A 69 -10.63 -11.12 4.86
CA ALA A 69 -10.71 -9.83 4.18
C ALA A 69 -9.49 -8.96 4.46
N GLY A 70 -9.07 -8.86 5.71
CA GLY A 70 -7.88 -8.11 6.11
C GLY A 70 -6.60 -8.64 5.44
N PHE A 71 -6.45 -9.97 5.35
CA PHE A 71 -5.36 -10.59 4.62
C PHE A 71 -5.39 -10.23 3.13
N LEU A 72 -6.52 -10.42 2.46
CA LEU A 72 -6.66 -10.18 1.03
C LEU A 72 -6.52 -8.70 0.66
N ILE A 73 -7.13 -7.81 1.44
CA ILE A 73 -7.02 -6.37 1.26
C ILE A 73 -5.58 -5.89 1.51
N GLY A 74 -4.94 -6.39 2.57
CA GLY A 74 -3.54 -6.11 2.87
C GLY A 74 -2.59 -6.59 1.78
N LEU A 75 -2.80 -7.81 1.27
CA LEU A 75 -2.08 -8.36 0.12
C LEU A 75 -2.28 -7.47 -1.11
N GLY A 76 -3.52 -7.11 -1.40
CA GLY A 76 -3.87 -6.23 -2.51
C GLY A 76 -3.18 -4.86 -2.42
N ALA A 77 -3.20 -4.27 -1.23
CA ALA A 77 -2.53 -3.00 -0.99
C ALA A 77 -1.02 -3.07 -1.25
N VAL A 78 -0.36 -4.09 -0.75
CA VAL A 78 1.08 -4.28 -0.97
C VAL A 78 1.40 -4.53 -2.44
N LEU A 79 0.62 -5.36 -3.14
CA LEU A 79 0.80 -5.61 -4.58
C LEU A 79 0.55 -4.36 -5.42
N GLY A 80 -0.45 -3.56 -5.06
CA GLY A 80 -0.71 -2.26 -5.70
C GLY A 80 0.46 -1.29 -5.56
N ASP A 81 1.00 -1.15 -4.35
CA ASP A 81 2.18 -0.34 -4.06
C ASP A 81 3.44 -0.84 -4.81
N LEU A 82 3.62 -2.16 -4.96
CA LEU A 82 4.70 -2.71 -5.77
C LEU A 82 4.50 -2.40 -7.27
N LEU A 83 3.27 -2.48 -7.76
CA LEU A 83 2.94 -2.12 -9.13
C LEU A 83 3.19 -0.63 -9.39
N GLY A 84 2.77 0.25 -8.47
CA GLY A 84 3.07 1.68 -8.50
C GLY A 84 4.58 1.96 -8.54
N ALA A 85 5.35 1.26 -7.70
CA ALA A 85 6.80 1.35 -7.71
C ALA A 85 7.40 0.91 -9.05
N PHE A 86 6.94 -0.18 -9.64
CA PHE A 86 7.35 -0.64 -10.97
C PHE A 86 7.07 0.42 -12.04
N LEU A 87 5.85 0.96 -12.08
CA LEU A 87 5.46 2.01 -13.04
C LEU A 87 6.34 3.25 -12.89
N LYS A 88 6.64 3.68 -11.67
CA LYS A 88 7.55 4.82 -11.43
C LYS A 88 8.94 4.58 -12.02
N ARG A 89 9.47 3.35 -11.92
CA ARG A 89 10.76 3.03 -12.57
C ARG A 89 10.68 3.10 -14.09
N ARG A 90 9.56 2.71 -14.70
CA ARG A 90 9.38 2.85 -16.17
C ARG A 90 9.30 4.31 -16.61
N LEU A 91 8.81 5.19 -15.74
CA LEU A 91 8.75 6.64 -15.97
C LEU A 91 10.04 7.39 -15.58
N ASP A 92 11.13 6.66 -15.27
CA ASP A 92 12.42 7.22 -14.85
C ASP A 92 12.39 8.03 -13.54
N ILE A 93 11.39 7.80 -12.70
CA ILE A 93 11.27 8.43 -11.38
C ILE A 93 12.13 7.66 -10.38
N LYS A 94 13.01 8.33 -9.64
CA LYS A 94 13.96 7.69 -8.71
C LYS A 94 13.26 7.13 -7.46
N PRO A 95 13.84 6.09 -6.81
CA PRO A 95 13.33 5.60 -5.53
C PRO A 95 13.24 6.71 -4.48
N GLY A 96 12.04 6.90 -3.91
CA GLY A 96 11.77 7.96 -2.94
C GLY A 96 11.19 9.23 -3.51
N ASP A 97 11.29 9.46 -4.82
CA ASP A 97 10.65 10.62 -5.45
C ASP A 97 9.13 10.41 -5.52
N PRO A 98 8.33 11.46 -5.29
CA PRO A 98 6.88 11.38 -5.33
C PRO A 98 6.35 11.31 -6.77
N LEU A 99 5.27 10.57 -6.96
CA LEU A 99 4.42 10.65 -8.14
C LEU A 99 2.99 10.92 -7.65
N PRO A 100 2.54 12.19 -7.60
CA PRO A 100 1.22 12.54 -7.10
C PRO A 100 0.12 11.72 -7.77
N ILE A 101 -0.96 11.46 -7.04
CA ILE A 101 -2.09 10.62 -7.44
C ILE A 101 -1.74 9.13 -7.48
N ILE A 102 -0.71 8.71 -8.20
CA ILE A 102 -0.33 7.30 -8.28
C ILE A 102 0.10 6.77 -6.91
N ASP A 103 1.04 7.43 -6.23
CA ASP A 103 1.48 7.03 -4.87
C ASP A 103 0.36 7.07 -3.82
N GLN A 104 -0.73 7.75 -4.13
CA GLN A 104 -1.87 7.87 -3.23
C GLN A 104 -2.93 6.79 -3.49
N LEU A 105 -3.01 6.27 -4.71
CA LEU A 105 -4.08 5.38 -5.15
C LEU A 105 -3.62 3.97 -5.49
N ASP A 106 -2.32 3.72 -5.71
CA ASP A 106 -1.79 2.42 -6.15
C ASP A 106 -2.15 1.29 -5.17
N PHE A 107 -1.89 1.50 -3.87
CA PHE A 107 -2.21 0.52 -2.83
C PHE A 107 -3.73 0.33 -2.68
N VAL A 108 -4.52 1.39 -2.82
CA VAL A 108 -5.98 1.33 -2.76
C VAL A 108 -6.54 0.57 -3.96
N PHE A 109 -6.01 0.84 -5.15
CA PHE A 109 -6.43 0.12 -6.35
C PHE A 109 -6.20 -1.39 -6.20
N GLY A 110 -5.02 -1.81 -5.77
CA GLY A 110 -4.74 -3.21 -5.49
C GLY A 110 -5.64 -3.81 -4.41
N ALA A 111 -5.90 -3.05 -3.33
CA ALA A 111 -6.81 -3.45 -2.26
C ALA A 111 -8.26 -3.63 -2.75
N LEU A 112 -8.77 -2.72 -3.59
CA LEU A 112 -10.10 -2.80 -4.17
C LEU A 112 -10.23 -4.02 -5.09
N VAL A 113 -9.25 -4.25 -5.98
CA VAL A 113 -9.27 -5.38 -6.91
C VAL A 113 -9.28 -6.70 -6.17
N ILE A 114 -8.36 -6.94 -5.23
CA ILE A 114 -8.28 -8.20 -4.50
C ILE A 114 -9.38 -8.31 -3.45
N GLY A 115 -9.72 -7.22 -2.77
CA GLY A 115 -10.80 -7.19 -1.78
C GLY A 115 -12.18 -7.47 -2.37
N SER A 116 -12.40 -7.19 -3.66
CA SER A 116 -13.65 -7.52 -4.35
C SER A 116 -13.96 -9.02 -4.39
N ILE A 117 -12.97 -9.88 -4.14
CA ILE A 117 -13.15 -11.34 -4.02
C ILE A 117 -14.02 -11.68 -2.80
N VAL A 118 -13.88 -10.92 -1.70
CA VAL A 118 -14.62 -11.17 -0.45
C VAL A 118 -15.89 -10.33 -0.36
N PHE A 119 -15.84 -9.10 -0.85
CA PHE A 119 -16.95 -8.16 -0.74
C PHE A 119 -17.34 -7.61 -2.11
N PRO A 120 -18.65 -7.66 -2.46
CA PRO A 120 -19.13 -6.96 -3.64
C PRO A 120 -18.93 -5.44 -3.44
N LEU A 121 -18.26 -4.81 -4.38
CA LEU A 121 -18.01 -3.37 -4.35
C LEU A 121 -19.13 -2.63 -5.04
N SER A 122 -19.75 -1.67 -4.34
CA SER A 122 -20.61 -0.68 -4.99
C SER A 122 -19.77 0.43 -5.62
N TRP A 123 -20.20 0.95 -6.75
CA TRP A 123 -19.54 2.10 -7.40
C TRP A 123 -19.42 3.30 -6.47
N THR A 124 -20.44 3.54 -5.64
CA THR A 124 -20.40 4.62 -4.63
C THR A 124 -19.26 4.41 -3.64
N SER A 125 -19.06 3.18 -3.15
CA SER A 125 -17.96 2.87 -2.23
C SER A 125 -16.59 3.07 -2.90
N VAL A 126 -16.44 2.64 -4.15
CA VAL A 126 -15.20 2.84 -4.92
C VAL A 126 -14.90 4.33 -5.08
N LEU A 127 -15.88 5.12 -5.52
CA LEU A 127 -15.73 6.57 -5.69
C LEU A 127 -15.37 7.27 -4.38
N LEU A 128 -16.06 6.95 -3.28
CA LEU A 128 -15.75 7.52 -1.96
C LEU A 128 -14.32 7.21 -1.54
N VAL A 129 -13.89 5.97 -1.71
CA VAL A 129 -12.54 5.54 -1.36
C VAL A 129 -11.50 6.30 -2.19
N VAL A 130 -11.68 6.38 -3.50
CA VAL A 130 -10.76 7.09 -4.40
C VAL A 130 -10.68 8.59 -4.07
N LEU A 131 -11.80 9.23 -3.72
CA LEU A 131 -11.83 10.65 -3.39
C LEU A 131 -11.25 10.96 -2.00
N VAL A 132 -11.47 10.08 -1.02
CA VAL A 132 -11.05 10.30 0.37
C VAL A 132 -9.58 9.89 0.59
N THR A 133 -9.06 8.96 -0.19
CA THR A 133 -7.68 8.47 -0.03
C THR A 133 -6.60 9.56 -0.21
N PRO A 134 -6.60 10.40 -1.25
CA PRO A 134 -5.55 11.40 -1.41
C PRO A 134 -5.38 12.34 -0.22
N PRO A 135 -6.43 12.97 0.33
CA PRO A 135 -6.27 13.82 1.52
C PRO A 135 -5.81 13.05 2.77
N ILE A 136 -6.30 11.81 2.98
CA ILE A 136 -5.84 10.99 4.10
C ILE A 136 -4.37 10.61 3.93
N HIS A 137 -3.97 10.17 2.74
CA HIS A 137 -2.59 9.79 2.43
C HIS A 137 -1.63 10.97 2.64
N LEU A 138 -1.98 12.16 2.18
CA LEU A 138 -1.19 13.37 2.43
C LEU A 138 -1.10 13.70 3.91
N GLY A 139 -2.21 13.62 4.64
CA GLY A 139 -2.25 13.88 6.08
C GLY A 139 -1.39 12.88 6.88
N THR A 140 -1.46 11.59 6.57
CA THR A 140 -0.63 10.57 7.22
C THR A 140 0.85 10.70 6.88
N ASN A 141 1.19 11.05 5.64
CA ASN A 141 2.57 11.34 5.26
C ASN A 141 3.13 12.58 5.94
N TYR A 142 2.34 13.63 6.06
CA TYR A 142 2.71 14.83 6.81
C TYR A 142 2.94 14.49 8.30
N GLY A 143 2.06 13.72 8.92
CA GLY A 143 2.26 13.21 10.26
C GLY A 143 3.54 12.38 10.42
N ALA A 144 3.82 11.48 9.48
CA ALA A 144 5.05 10.69 9.46
C ALA A 144 6.31 11.57 9.30
N TYR A 145 6.23 12.64 8.53
CA TYR A 145 7.30 13.63 8.41
C TYR A 145 7.55 14.37 9.74
N LEU A 146 6.51 14.83 10.42
CA LEU A 146 6.62 15.50 11.73
C LEU A 146 7.23 14.57 12.79
N LEU A 147 6.97 13.27 12.73
CA LEU A 147 7.53 12.26 13.63
C LEU A 147 8.96 11.81 13.23
N GLY A 148 9.55 12.40 12.17
CA GLY A 148 10.89 12.04 11.69
C GLY A 148 10.98 10.67 11.00
N LEU A 149 9.85 10.02 10.71
CA LEU A 149 9.81 8.73 10.02
C LEU A 149 10.02 8.87 8.50
N LYS A 150 9.71 10.02 7.93
CA LYS A 150 9.93 10.39 6.53
C LYS A 150 10.81 11.63 6.42
N LYS A 151 11.58 11.72 5.35
CA LYS A 151 12.41 12.91 5.04
C LYS A 151 11.63 14.01 4.33
N THR A 152 10.51 13.69 3.73
CA THR A 152 9.63 14.59 2.99
C THR A 152 8.19 14.37 3.43
N TYR A 153 7.35 15.38 3.28
CA TYR A 153 5.94 15.32 3.65
C TYR A 153 5.02 14.68 2.59
N TRP A 154 5.61 14.27 1.47
CA TRP A 154 4.90 13.54 0.40
C TRP A 154 4.73 12.07 0.70
#